data_940bc716e799bd9a29d701054fbbd0ab
#
_entry.id   940bc716e799bd9a29d701054fbbd0ab
#
_cell.length_a   1.000
_cell.length_b   1.000
_cell.length_c   1.000
_cell.angle_alpha   90.00
_cell.angle_beta   90.00
_cell.angle_gamma   90.00
#
_symmetry.space_group_name_H-M   'P 1'
#
loop_
_entity.id
_entity.type
_entity.pdbx_description
1 polymer ?
#
loop_
_entity_poly.entity_id
_entity_poly.type
_entity_poly.pdbx_seq_one_letter_code
_entity_poly.pdbx_strand_id
1 'polypeptide(L)'
;MSRKKIKNPLIKRIPKEIIGDWKKYLVVFLFLVLTIGFVSGMYVANDSMLTSADEGVSKYKQEDGHFELKDKADSELVTAIESGEVKTAPDEKDSDSSKTPVTLYENFYRNEDEDYDADGKKDGTIRVYTKTGDINLACLIEGSFPQNENEIAVDRMHADNVGMKVGDTIKVSGKEFKVSGLIAYVNYSTLHEKKTDMMFDAIKFDVAMVTKEGFDRLDKSIHYTYAWKYEDEPADDIEQKEKSDDFLEAMVSQVMAAGNEVEDYTPRYSNPAINF
;
A
#
# COMPACT_ATOMS: atom_id res chain seq x y z
N MET A 1 55.31 33.70 49.66
CA MET A 1 55.90 32.50 49.02
C MET A 1 55.02 32.02 47.93
N SER A 2 55.37 32.27 46.64
CA SER A 2 54.63 31.85 45.44
C SER A 2 54.89 30.37 45.17
N ARG A 3 53.87 29.51 45.27
CA ARG A 3 53.93 28.09 44.90
C ARG A 3 54.12 27.98 43.39
N LYS A 4 55.30 27.61 42.89
CA LYS A 4 55.52 27.22 41.49
C LYS A 4 54.63 26.03 41.16
N LYS A 5 53.64 26.24 40.25
CA LYS A 5 52.88 25.17 39.68
C LYS A 5 53.78 24.19 38.93
N ILE A 6 53.94 22.98 39.43
CA ILE A 6 54.70 21.91 38.80
C ILE A 6 53.98 21.57 37.53
N LYS A 7 54.51 21.95 36.37
CA LYS A 7 53.93 21.56 35.04
C LYS A 7 54.21 20.09 34.85
N ASN A 8 53.13 19.32 34.75
CA ASN A 8 53.20 17.89 34.50
C ASN A 8 53.96 17.63 33.18
N PRO A 9 55.09 16.89 33.18
CA PRO A 9 55.91 16.66 32.00
C PRO A 9 55.23 15.88 30.91
N LEU A 10 54.14 15.12 31.22
CA LEU A 10 53.32 14.37 30.26
C LEU A 10 52.59 15.29 29.28
N ILE A 11 52.19 16.50 29.72
CA ILE A 11 51.47 17.46 28.85
C ILE A 11 52.33 17.91 27.66
N LYS A 12 53.66 17.93 27.79
CA LYS A 12 54.58 18.27 26.69
C LYS A 12 54.90 17.10 25.78
N ARG A 13 54.70 15.86 26.26
CA ARG A 13 55.03 14.65 25.53
C ARG A 13 53.86 14.25 24.56
N ILE A 14 52.62 14.42 25.01
CA ILE A 14 51.41 14.08 24.24
C ILE A 14 51.40 14.71 22.83
N PRO A 15 51.63 16.03 22.64
CA PRO A 15 51.64 16.62 21.30
C PRO A 15 52.74 16.06 20.40
N LYS A 16 53.91 15.73 20.97
CA LYS A 16 55.03 15.17 20.18
C LYS A 16 54.75 13.74 19.72
N GLU A 17 54.11 12.93 20.55
CA GLU A 17 53.68 11.57 20.20
C GLU A 17 52.55 11.59 19.15
N ILE A 18 51.58 12.49 19.28
CA ILE A 18 50.50 12.66 18.30
C ILE A 18 51.09 13.08 16.93
N ILE A 19 52.03 14.02 16.90
CA ILE A 19 52.67 14.47 15.65
C ILE A 19 53.57 13.36 15.08
N GLY A 20 54.27 12.60 15.91
CA GLY A 20 55.13 11.50 15.44
C GLY A 20 54.36 10.34 14.83
N ASP A 21 53.19 10.00 15.37
CA ASP A 21 52.34 8.87 14.96
C ASP A 21 51.03 9.34 14.28
N TRP A 22 51.00 10.57 13.73
CA TRP A 22 49.79 11.16 13.19
C TRP A 22 49.05 10.28 12.19
N LYS A 23 49.79 9.46 11.39
CA LYS A 23 49.18 8.53 10.42
C LYS A 23 48.32 7.47 11.10
N LYS A 24 48.73 6.96 12.29
CA LYS A 24 47.93 5.98 13.04
C LYS A 24 46.67 6.63 13.58
N TYR A 25 46.81 7.83 14.14
CA TYR A 25 45.63 8.57 14.64
C TYR A 25 44.68 8.98 13.52
N LEU A 26 45.19 9.33 12.34
CA LEU A 26 44.37 9.62 11.18
C LEU A 26 43.57 8.40 10.75
N VAL A 27 44.17 7.20 10.69
CA VAL A 27 43.47 5.97 10.34
C VAL A 27 42.37 5.67 11.34
N VAL A 28 42.64 5.77 12.64
CA VAL A 28 41.64 5.58 13.71
C VAL A 28 40.54 6.61 13.61
N PHE A 29 40.87 7.88 13.36
CA PHE A 29 39.89 8.96 13.17
C PHE A 29 39.00 8.70 11.96
N LEU A 30 39.58 8.36 10.82
CA LEU A 30 38.80 8.01 9.62
C LEU A 30 37.89 6.81 9.83
N PHE A 31 38.39 5.77 10.54
CA PHE A 31 37.58 4.61 10.86
C PHE A 31 36.39 4.98 11.75
N LEU A 32 36.60 5.81 12.76
CA LEU A 32 35.53 6.31 13.64
C LEU A 32 34.51 7.14 12.86
N VAL A 33 34.97 8.06 11.99
CA VAL A 33 34.07 8.88 11.16
C VAL A 33 33.25 8.01 10.23
N LEU A 34 33.88 7.03 9.56
CA LEU A 34 33.16 6.09 8.68
C LEU A 34 32.15 5.25 9.45
N THR A 35 32.53 4.72 10.61
CA THR A 35 31.64 3.89 11.44
C THR A 35 30.44 4.70 11.95
N ILE A 36 30.70 5.89 12.52
CA ILE A 36 29.62 6.76 13.00
C ILE A 36 28.73 7.22 11.83
N GLY A 37 29.34 7.62 10.72
CA GLY A 37 28.61 8.05 9.52
C GLY A 37 27.73 6.95 8.94
N PHE A 38 28.24 5.72 8.86
CA PHE A 38 27.50 4.57 8.39
C PHE A 38 26.30 4.24 9.30
N VAL A 39 26.56 4.12 10.61
CA VAL A 39 25.50 3.82 11.60
C VAL A 39 24.44 4.93 11.63
N SER A 40 24.88 6.20 11.69
CA SER A 40 23.95 7.33 11.68
C SER A 40 23.14 7.39 10.37
N GLY A 41 23.80 7.12 9.24
CA GLY A 41 23.13 7.06 7.93
C GLY A 41 22.05 5.98 7.87
N MET A 42 22.33 4.79 8.43
CA MET A 42 21.31 3.72 8.53
C MET A 42 20.12 4.14 9.39
N TYR A 43 20.36 4.77 10.56
CA TYR A 43 19.26 5.22 11.43
C TYR A 43 18.40 6.29 10.75
N VAL A 44 19.02 7.28 10.11
CA VAL A 44 18.29 8.34 9.40
C VAL A 44 17.49 7.76 8.22
N ALA A 45 18.07 6.83 7.46
CA ALA A 45 17.38 6.19 6.35
C ALA A 45 16.16 5.39 6.83
N ASN A 46 16.32 4.58 7.89
CA ASN A 46 15.26 3.80 8.47
C ASN A 46 14.12 4.68 9.02
N ASP A 47 14.46 5.71 9.79
CA ASP A 47 13.47 6.65 10.36
C ASP A 47 12.73 7.40 9.25
N SER A 48 13.43 7.84 8.20
CA SER A 48 12.79 8.47 7.04
C SER A 48 11.87 7.54 6.28
N MET A 49 12.22 6.26 6.14
CA MET A 49 11.34 5.27 5.50
C MET A 49 10.07 5.04 6.32
N LEU A 50 10.19 4.85 7.64
CA LEU A 50 9.04 4.66 8.52
C LEU A 50 8.11 5.88 8.51
N THR A 51 8.68 7.07 8.66
CA THR A 51 7.90 8.33 8.62
C THR A 51 7.18 8.48 7.28
N SER A 52 7.85 8.18 6.16
CA SER A 52 7.23 8.27 4.83
C SER A 52 6.13 7.23 4.63
N ALA A 53 6.29 6.04 5.22
CA ALA A 53 5.26 5.00 5.17
C ALA A 53 4.02 5.43 5.96
N ASP A 54 4.18 5.91 7.20
CA ASP A 54 3.08 6.38 8.04
C ASP A 54 2.36 7.60 7.45
N GLU A 55 3.13 8.57 6.93
CA GLU A 55 2.56 9.71 6.20
C GLU A 55 1.82 9.27 4.94
N GLY A 56 2.33 8.25 4.24
CA GLY A 56 1.70 7.66 3.07
C GLY A 56 0.34 7.05 3.39
N VAL A 57 0.25 6.27 4.46
CA VAL A 57 -1.00 5.65 4.95
C VAL A 57 -2.09 6.71 5.18
N SER A 58 -1.74 7.77 5.90
CA SER A 58 -2.69 8.85 6.21
C SER A 58 -3.02 9.70 4.98
N LYS A 59 -2.00 10.14 4.22
CA LYS A 59 -2.16 11.03 3.06
C LYS A 59 -2.96 10.41 1.93
N TYR A 60 -2.73 9.13 1.67
CA TYR A 60 -3.40 8.41 0.59
C TYR A 60 -4.57 7.56 1.08
N LYS A 61 -5.00 7.75 2.33
CA LYS A 61 -6.18 7.11 2.93
C LYS A 61 -6.18 5.60 2.72
N GLN A 62 -5.09 4.94 3.10
CA GLN A 62 -4.98 3.49 2.98
C GLN A 62 -6.09 2.79 3.74
N GLU A 63 -6.69 1.78 3.14
CA GLU A 63 -7.70 0.93 3.74
C GLU A 63 -7.19 0.15 4.95
N ASP A 64 -8.09 -0.25 5.85
CA ASP A 64 -7.80 -1.21 6.94
C ASP A 64 -8.02 -2.65 6.48
N GLY A 65 -8.64 -2.82 5.33
CA GLY A 65 -8.81 -4.04 4.58
C GLY A 65 -9.88 -3.90 3.51
N HIS A 66 -10.06 -4.98 2.75
CA HIS A 66 -11.12 -5.09 1.75
C HIS A 66 -11.73 -6.50 1.74
N PHE A 67 -12.95 -6.57 1.26
CA PHE A 67 -13.62 -7.83 0.95
C PHE A 67 -14.30 -7.73 -0.42
N GLU A 68 -14.50 -8.87 -1.05
CA GLU A 68 -15.17 -8.98 -2.34
C GLU A 68 -16.47 -9.76 -2.20
N LEU A 69 -17.53 -9.24 -2.80
CA LEU A 69 -18.83 -9.88 -2.88
C LEU A 69 -19.10 -10.36 -4.31
N LYS A 70 -19.81 -11.45 -4.41
CA LYS A 70 -20.26 -12.00 -5.70
C LYS A 70 -21.16 -11.05 -6.47
N ASP A 71 -22.09 -10.43 -5.77
CA ASP A 71 -23.02 -9.46 -6.32
C ASP A 71 -22.88 -8.11 -5.61
N LYS A 72 -23.15 -7.01 -6.33
CA LYS A 72 -23.10 -5.68 -5.74
C LYS A 72 -24.08 -5.56 -4.57
N ALA A 73 -23.60 -5.11 -3.42
CA ALA A 73 -24.44 -4.80 -2.27
C ALA A 73 -25.36 -3.62 -2.57
N ASP A 74 -26.61 -3.72 -2.14
CA ASP A 74 -27.50 -2.58 -2.09
C ASP A 74 -27.23 -1.71 -0.86
N SER A 75 -27.91 -0.57 -0.77
CA SER A 75 -27.69 0.38 0.34
C SER A 75 -28.11 -0.17 1.71
N GLU A 76 -29.03 -1.12 1.77
CA GLU A 76 -29.47 -1.74 3.02
C GLU A 76 -28.39 -2.67 3.54
N LEU A 77 -27.83 -3.51 2.68
CA LEU A 77 -26.72 -4.40 3.03
C LEU A 77 -25.46 -3.62 3.39
N VAL A 78 -25.13 -2.55 2.63
CA VAL A 78 -23.99 -1.68 2.97
C VAL A 78 -24.15 -1.13 4.39
N THR A 79 -25.28 -0.53 4.72
CA THR A 79 -25.55 0.02 6.06
C THR A 79 -25.52 -1.07 7.15
N ALA A 80 -26.03 -2.27 6.84
CA ALA A 80 -26.00 -3.39 7.79
C ALA A 80 -24.56 -3.85 8.08
N ILE A 81 -23.69 -3.94 7.06
CA ILE A 81 -22.28 -4.28 7.24
C ILE A 81 -21.54 -3.18 8.01
N GLU A 82 -21.79 -1.90 7.70
CA GLU A 82 -21.15 -0.75 8.37
C GLU A 82 -21.47 -0.70 9.87
N SER A 83 -22.60 -1.24 10.30
CA SER A 83 -22.96 -1.31 11.72
C SER A 83 -21.99 -2.14 12.55
N GLY A 84 -21.26 -3.08 11.93
CA GLY A 84 -20.38 -4.03 12.60
C GLY A 84 -21.11 -4.98 13.55
N GLU A 85 -22.43 -5.14 13.40
CA GLU A 85 -23.25 -5.99 14.24
C GLU A 85 -23.46 -7.38 13.61
N VAL A 86 -23.28 -8.41 14.41
CA VAL A 86 -23.62 -9.78 14.00
C VAL A 86 -25.14 -9.92 13.91
N LYS A 87 -25.63 -10.43 12.78
CA LYS A 87 -27.06 -10.71 12.64
C LYS A 87 -27.42 -12.02 13.33
N THR A 88 -27.99 -11.93 14.51
CA THR A 88 -28.47 -13.09 15.28
C THR A 88 -29.83 -13.56 14.78
N ALA A 89 -30.10 -14.86 14.92
CA ALA A 89 -31.43 -15.41 14.68
C ALA A 89 -32.42 -14.87 15.72
N PRO A 90 -33.74 -14.75 15.36
CA PRO A 90 -34.75 -14.13 16.26
C PRO A 90 -34.91 -14.77 17.65
N ASP A 91 -34.40 -15.98 17.81
CA ASP A 91 -34.53 -16.75 19.07
C ASP A 91 -33.24 -16.77 19.91
N GLU A 92 -32.13 -16.19 19.44
CA GLU A 92 -30.90 -16.06 20.24
C GLU A 92 -30.90 -14.72 20.98
N LYS A 93 -30.80 -14.81 22.30
CA LYS A 93 -30.60 -13.63 23.14
C LYS A 93 -29.29 -12.98 22.76
N ASP A 94 -29.29 -11.64 22.69
CA ASP A 94 -28.11 -10.80 22.52
C ASP A 94 -26.88 -11.41 23.23
N SER A 95 -26.04 -12.07 22.48
CA SER A 95 -24.69 -12.29 22.96
C SER A 95 -24.03 -10.89 22.99
N ASP A 96 -23.25 -10.67 24.03
CA ASP A 96 -22.42 -9.46 24.20
C ASP A 96 -21.35 -9.44 23.10
N SER A 97 -21.82 -9.40 21.81
CA SER A 97 -20.94 -9.38 20.65
C SER A 97 -20.38 -7.98 20.55
N SER A 98 -19.06 -7.87 20.53
CA SER A 98 -18.37 -6.61 20.26
C SER A 98 -18.84 -6.06 18.93
N LYS A 99 -19.23 -4.78 18.92
CA LYS A 99 -19.55 -4.10 17.67
C LYS A 99 -18.28 -3.52 17.10
N THR A 100 -18.04 -3.79 15.83
CA THR A 100 -16.90 -3.22 15.11
C THR A 100 -17.39 -2.37 13.94
N PRO A 101 -17.85 -1.14 14.20
CA PRO A 101 -18.38 -0.27 13.16
C PRO A 101 -17.27 0.17 12.22
N VAL A 102 -17.62 0.22 10.94
CA VAL A 102 -16.71 0.61 9.84
C VAL A 102 -17.42 1.56 8.89
N THR A 103 -16.63 2.29 8.11
CA THR A 103 -17.11 2.98 6.91
C THR A 103 -16.67 2.21 5.67
N LEU A 104 -17.60 1.90 4.77
CA LEU A 104 -17.35 1.18 3.53
C LEU A 104 -17.15 2.13 2.34
N TYR A 105 -16.27 1.74 1.44
CA TYR A 105 -15.98 2.46 0.21
C TYR A 105 -16.00 1.48 -0.97
N GLU A 106 -16.80 1.78 -2.01
CA GLU A 106 -16.75 1.04 -3.28
C GLU A 106 -15.37 1.21 -3.92
N ASN A 107 -14.67 0.10 -4.10
CA ASN A 107 -13.35 0.07 -4.74
C ASN A 107 -13.33 -1.01 -5.84
N PHE A 108 -14.31 -0.94 -6.74
CA PHE A 108 -14.55 -1.94 -7.78
C PHE A 108 -13.45 -1.91 -8.83
N TYR A 109 -13.12 -3.09 -9.34
CA TYR A 109 -12.13 -3.25 -10.39
C TYR A 109 -12.55 -4.28 -11.45
N ARG A 110 -11.79 -4.29 -12.54
CA ARG A 110 -11.82 -5.34 -13.56
C ARG A 110 -10.41 -5.88 -13.76
N ASN A 111 -10.26 -7.19 -13.90
CA ASN A 111 -9.02 -7.82 -14.31
C ASN A 111 -9.08 -8.03 -15.83
N GLU A 112 -8.35 -7.23 -16.59
CA GLU A 112 -8.35 -7.21 -18.04
C GLU A 112 -7.09 -7.87 -18.62
N ASP A 113 -7.12 -8.25 -19.91
CA ASP A 113 -5.94 -8.71 -20.59
C ASP A 113 -5.10 -7.51 -21.03
N GLU A 114 -3.82 -7.50 -20.67
CA GLU A 114 -2.88 -6.47 -21.04
C GLU A 114 -2.05 -6.90 -22.25
N ASP A 115 -1.85 -5.95 -23.18
CA ASP A 115 -0.93 -5.99 -24.32
C ASP A 115 -0.18 -4.66 -24.27
N TYR A 116 0.94 -4.64 -23.52
CA TYR A 116 1.64 -3.40 -23.18
C TYR A 116 2.46 -2.84 -24.34
N ASP A 117 2.84 -3.67 -25.34
CA ASP A 117 3.56 -3.23 -26.52
C ASP A 117 2.67 -3.10 -27.77
N ALA A 118 1.36 -3.37 -27.62
CA ALA A 118 0.32 -3.30 -28.63
C ALA A 118 0.56 -4.22 -29.86
N ASP A 119 1.30 -5.34 -29.67
CA ASP A 119 1.58 -6.31 -30.74
C ASP A 119 0.39 -7.24 -31.07
N GLY A 120 -0.64 -7.17 -30.28
CA GLY A 120 -1.89 -7.95 -30.44
C GLY A 120 -1.90 -9.26 -29.66
N LYS A 121 -0.93 -9.47 -28.75
CA LYS A 121 -0.90 -10.63 -27.87
C LYS A 121 -1.07 -10.20 -26.41
N LYS A 122 -1.59 -11.13 -25.63
CA LYS A 122 -1.67 -10.93 -24.19
C LYS A 122 -0.29 -11.11 -23.56
N ASP A 123 0.18 -10.08 -22.85
CA ASP A 123 1.42 -10.09 -22.10
C ASP A 123 1.20 -10.39 -20.62
N GLY A 124 0.14 -9.84 -20.05
CA GLY A 124 -0.17 -9.92 -18.63
C GLY A 124 -1.64 -9.72 -18.30
N THR A 125 -1.88 -9.44 -17.03
CA THR A 125 -3.19 -9.04 -16.50
C THR A 125 -3.05 -7.64 -15.91
N ILE A 126 -3.97 -6.75 -16.27
CA ILE A 126 -4.06 -5.41 -15.73
C ILE A 126 -5.33 -5.27 -14.89
N ARG A 127 -5.17 -4.87 -13.63
CA ARG A 127 -6.28 -4.56 -12.73
C ARG A 127 -6.65 -3.09 -12.83
N VAL A 128 -7.81 -2.82 -13.39
CA VAL A 128 -8.24 -1.47 -13.71
C VAL A 128 -9.26 -0.96 -12.70
N TYR A 129 -8.96 0.17 -12.09
CA TYR A 129 -9.81 0.92 -11.17
C TYR A 129 -10.31 2.21 -11.79
N THR A 130 -11.38 2.75 -11.23
CA THR A 130 -11.74 4.15 -11.43
C THR A 130 -11.07 5.02 -10.35
N LYS A 131 -11.00 6.33 -10.59
CA LYS A 131 -10.48 7.26 -9.59
C LYS A 131 -11.40 7.28 -8.36
N THR A 132 -10.84 6.91 -7.21
CA THR A 132 -11.49 7.08 -5.91
C THR A 132 -11.12 8.45 -5.31
N GLY A 133 -12.00 9.01 -4.46
CA GLY A 133 -11.74 10.28 -3.76
C GLY A 133 -11.48 10.10 -2.27
N ASP A 134 -11.86 8.94 -1.71
CA ASP A 134 -11.99 8.79 -0.26
C ASP A 134 -11.21 7.62 0.33
N ILE A 135 -10.72 6.69 -0.49
CA ILE A 135 -9.95 5.53 -0.06
C ILE A 135 -8.90 5.17 -1.09
N ASN A 136 -7.77 4.63 -0.67
CA ASN A 136 -6.69 4.11 -1.52
C ASN A 136 -6.30 5.07 -2.66
N LEU A 137 -6.02 6.32 -2.31
CA LEU A 137 -5.72 7.34 -3.31
C LEU A 137 -4.42 7.00 -4.04
N ALA A 138 -4.45 7.12 -5.37
CA ALA A 138 -3.24 6.97 -6.17
C ALA A 138 -2.32 8.20 -6.01
N CYS A 139 -1.02 7.95 -5.89
CA CYS A 139 0.03 8.95 -6.00
C CYS A 139 0.43 9.12 -7.46
N LEU A 140 0.32 10.32 -8.01
CA LEU A 140 0.84 10.63 -9.34
C LEU A 140 2.36 10.82 -9.26
N ILE A 141 3.11 10.02 -9.99
CA ILE A 141 4.58 10.06 -10.06
C ILE A 141 5.04 10.86 -11.27
N GLU A 142 4.42 10.63 -12.45
CA GLU A 142 4.77 11.30 -13.70
C GLU A 142 3.50 11.50 -14.54
N GLY A 143 3.48 12.54 -15.39
CA GLY A 143 2.37 12.81 -16.31
C GLY A 143 1.16 13.40 -15.64
N SER A 144 -0.03 12.89 -15.95
CA SER A 144 -1.32 13.34 -15.41
C SER A 144 -2.28 12.18 -15.16
N PHE A 145 -3.22 12.36 -14.25
CA PHE A 145 -4.36 11.45 -14.14
C PHE A 145 -5.18 11.45 -15.43
N PRO A 146 -5.80 10.31 -15.82
CA PRO A 146 -6.68 10.20 -16.97
C PRO A 146 -7.79 11.27 -16.96
N GLN A 147 -8.01 11.93 -18.11
CA GLN A 147 -9.00 13.01 -18.27
C GLN A 147 -10.12 12.61 -19.22
N ASN A 148 -9.94 11.56 -20.01
CA ASN A 148 -10.93 11.07 -20.97
C ASN A 148 -10.91 9.54 -21.06
N GLU A 149 -11.89 8.98 -21.78
CA GLU A 149 -12.12 7.54 -21.89
C GLU A 149 -11.00 6.73 -22.57
N ASN A 150 -10.07 7.40 -23.27
CA ASN A 150 -8.97 6.77 -23.98
C ASN A 150 -7.63 6.93 -23.26
N GLU A 151 -7.64 7.43 -22.02
CA GLU A 151 -6.45 7.62 -21.20
C GLU A 151 -6.42 6.62 -20.04
N ILE A 152 -5.20 6.18 -19.70
CA ILE A 152 -4.93 5.27 -18.60
C ILE A 152 -3.69 5.75 -17.85
N ALA A 153 -3.70 5.64 -16.54
CA ALA A 153 -2.49 5.76 -15.71
C ALA A 153 -2.15 4.38 -15.16
N VAL A 154 -0.90 3.96 -15.34
CA VAL A 154 -0.39 2.62 -15.01
C VAL A 154 0.56 2.66 -13.84
N ASP A 155 0.76 1.52 -13.17
CA ASP A 155 1.69 1.47 -12.05
C ASP A 155 3.14 1.70 -12.53
N ARG A 156 3.88 2.52 -11.76
CA ARG A 156 5.27 2.88 -12.08
C ARG A 156 6.20 1.67 -12.07
N MET A 157 6.01 0.74 -11.13
CA MET A 157 6.88 -0.44 -11.02
C MET A 157 6.72 -1.34 -12.26
N HIS A 158 5.47 -1.55 -12.72
CA HIS A 158 5.20 -2.26 -13.96
C HIS A 158 5.83 -1.53 -15.15
N ALA A 159 5.55 -0.24 -15.32
CA ALA A 159 6.07 0.57 -16.43
C ALA A 159 7.60 0.55 -16.50
N ASP A 160 8.30 0.68 -15.37
CA ASP A 160 9.77 0.60 -15.30
C ASP A 160 10.29 -0.77 -15.76
N ASN A 161 9.60 -1.87 -15.43
CA ASN A 161 10.02 -3.23 -15.79
C ASN A 161 9.80 -3.57 -17.27
N VAL A 162 8.75 -3.05 -17.89
CA VAL A 162 8.45 -3.30 -19.32
C VAL A 162 8.95 -2.19 -20.24
N GLY A 163 9.50 -1.11 -19.68
CA GLY A 163 10.04 0.02 -20.44
C GLY A 163 8.98 0.99 -20.98
N MET A 164 7.76 0.97 -20.43
CA MET A 164 6.64 1.82 -20.79
C MET A 164 6.84 3.26 -20.30
N LYS A 165 6.31 4.23 -21.04
CA LYS A 165 6.46 5.67 -20.74
C LYS A 165 5.16 6.41 -20.93
N VAL A 166 5.04 7.56 -20.27
CA VAL A 166 3.96 8.51 -20.53
C VAL A 166 3.94 8.90 -22.01
N GLY A 167 2.79 8.75 -22.63
CA GLY A 167 2.57 9.01 -24.06
C GLY A 167 2.51 7.76 -24.93
N ASP A 168 2.96 6.61 -24.44
CA ASP A 168 2.86 5.32 -25.14
C ASP A 168 1.38 4.89 -25.27
N THR A 169 1.13 3.97 -26.19
CA THR A 169 -0.19 3.35 -26.39
C THR A 169 -0.11 1.88 -26.02
N ILE A 170 -1.06 1.44 -25.21
CA ILE A 170 -1.23 0.04 -24.81
C ILE A 170 -2.63 -0.44 -25.23
N LYS A 171 -2.83 -1.74 -25.25
CA LYS A 171 -4.17 -2.31 -25.42
C LYS A 171 -4.60 -3.06 -24.15
N VAL A 172 -5.80 -2.75 -23.71
CA VAL A 172 -6.47 -3.40 -22.58
C VAL A 172 -7.68 -4.13 -23.13
N SER A 173 -7.64 -5.46 -23.12
CA SER A 173 -8.66 -6.33 -23.75
C SER A 173 -8.99 -5.88 -25.19
N GLY A 174 -7.94 -5.57 -25.96
CA GLY A 174 -8.03 -5.16 -27.35
C GLY A 174 -8.46 -3.71 -27.61
N LYS A 175 -8.70 -2.92 -26.57
CA LYS A 175 -9.06 -1.49 -26.65
C LYS A 175 -7.83 -0.64 -26.42
N GLU A 176 -7.60 0.35 -27.30
CA GLU A 176 -6.46 1.23 -27.20
C GLU A 176 -6.65 2.29 -26.13
N PHE A 177 -5.61 2.45 -25.30
CA PHE A 177 -5.46 3.51 -24.30
C PHE A 177 -4.10 4.18 -24.44
N LYS A 178 -4.08 5.49 -24.24
CA LYS A 178 -2.87 6.28 -24.13
C LYS A 178 -2.44 6.38 -22.68
N VAL A 179 -1.20 6.03 -22.37
CA VAL A 179 -0.62 6.20 -21.03
C VAL A 179 -0.50 7.70 -20.73
N SER A 180 -1.36 8.20 -19.86
CA SER A 180 -1.40 9.62 -19.48
C SER A 180 -0.50 9.92 -18.27
N GLY A 181 -0.21 8.93 -17.44
CA GLY A 181 0.63 9.08 -16.26
C GLY A 181 1.10 7.76 -15.67
N LEU A 182 2.10 7.88 -14.82
CA LEU A 182 2.59 6.81 -13.95
C LEU A 182 2.14 7.08 -12.52
N ILE A 183 1.57 6.08 -11.88
CA ILE A 183 1.00 6.16 -10.53
C ILE A 183 1.58 5.11 -9.60
N ALA A 184 1.31 5.26 -8.31
CA ALA A 184 1.47 4.21 -7.31
C ALA A 184 0.28 4.26 -6.36
N TYR A 185 -0.24 3.10 -6.00
CA TYR A 185 -1.30 2.97 -5.00
C TYR A 185 -0.71 2.61 -3.64
N VAL A 186 -1.25 3.18 -2.58
CA VAL A 186 -0.79 2.93 -1.21
C VAL A 186 -1.03 1.48 -0.75
N ASN A 187 -2.03 0.82 -1.31
CA ASN A 187 -2.37 -0.58 -1.04
C ASN A 187 -1.72 -1.58 -2.01
N TYR A 188 -0.82 -1.11 -2.89
CA TYR A 188 0.00 -1.92 -3.81
C TYR A 188 1.48 -1.50 -3.71
N SER A 189 2.10 -1.73 -2.55
CA SER A 189 3.55 -1.57 -2.39
C SER A 189 4.34 -2.59 -3.22
N THR A 190 3.70 -3.73 -3.50
CA THR A 190 4.16 -4.78 -4.41
C THR A 190 3.00 -5.29 -5.26
N LEU A 191 3.29 -5.67 -6.51
CA LEU A 191 2.28 -6.08 -7.49
C LEU A 191 1.97 -7.58 -7.38
N HIS A 192 1.24 -7.97 -6.32
CA HIS A 192 0.67 -9.30 -6.17
C HIS A 192 -0.71 -9.34 -6.85
N GLU A 193 -0.90 -10.27 -7.79
CA GLU A 193 -2.21 -10.46 -8.42
C GLU A 193 -3.22 -11.06 -7.43
N LYS A 194 -2.74 -12.02 -6.60
CA LYS A 194 -3.55 -12.73 -5.60
C LYS A 194 -2.86 -12.73 -4.24
N LYS A 195 -3.63 -12.71 -3.17
CA LYS A 195 -3.11 -12.80 -1.79
C LYS A 195 -2.36 -14.10 -1.49
N THR A 196 -2.56 -15.15 -2.30
CA THR A 196 -1.88 -16.44 -2.16
C THR A 196 -0.56 -16.52 -2.92
N ASP A 197 -0.21 -15.50 -3.70
CA ASP A 197 1.02 -15.49 -4.47
C ASP A 197 2.22 -15.32 -3.54
N MET A 198 3.19 -16.22 -3.65
CA MET A 198 4.42 -16.19 -2.84
C MET A 198 5.41 -15.13 -3.33
N MET A 199 5.27 -14.69 -4.58
CA MET A 199 6.11 -13.68 -5.22
C MET A 199 5.25 -12.78 -6.10
N PHE A 200 5.55 -11.48 -6.11
CA PHE A 200 4.95 -10.56 -7.06
C PHE A 200 5.63 -10.65 -8.44
N ASP A 201 4.89 -10.33 -9.48
CA ASP A 201 5.42 -10.29 -10.87
C ASP A 201 4.99 -8.98 -11.55
N ALA A 202 5.82 -7.96 -11.40
CA ALA A 202 5.58 -6.64 -11.97
C ALA A 202 5.72 -6.57 -13.50
N ILE A 203 5.99 -7.68 -14.18
CA ILE A 203 5.96 -7.77 -15.65
C ILE A 203 4.60 -8.31 -16.12
N LYS A 204 4.03 -9.25 -15.35
CA LYS A 204 2.82 -9.98 -15.72
C LYS A 204 1.54 -9.43 -15.09
N PHE A 205 1.69 -8.58 -14.10
CA PHE A 205 0.58 -7.97 -13.40
C PHE A 205 0.80 -6.46 -13.23
N ASP A 206 -0.21 -5.69 -13.63
CA ASP A 206 -0.26 -4.23 -13.51
C ASP A 206 -1.51 -3.78 -12.75
N VAL A 207 -1.45 -2.58 -12.18
CA VAL A 207 -2.57 -1.89 -11.55
C VAL A 207 -2.72 -0.51 -12.14
N ALA A 208 -3.90 -0.22 -12.68
CA ALA A 208 -4.12 0.99 -13.44
C ALA A 208 -5.37 1.75 -13.03
N MET A 209 -5.42 3.01 -13.41
CA MET A 209 -6.55 3.90 -13.25
C MET A 209 -7.05 4.40 -14.60
N VAL A 210 -8.36 4.45 -14.76
CA VAL A 210 -9.04 5.09 -15.90
C VAL A 210 -10.15 6.02 -15.41
N THR A 211 -10.74 6.80 -16.31
CA THR A 211 -12.00 7.52 -16.00
C THR A 211 -13.16 6.52 -15.91
N LYS A 212 -14.30 6.96 -15.37
CA LYS A 212 -15.51 6.14 -15.34
C LYS A 212 -15.92 5.68 -16.74
N GLU A 213 -15.87 6.58 -17.72
CA GLU A 213 -16.18 6.28 -19.12
C GLU A 213 -15.20 5.26 -19.71
N GLY A 214 -13.90 5.37 -19.37
CA GLY A 214 -12.88 4.39 -19.75
C GLY A 214 -13.15 3.01 -19.13
N PHE A 215 -13.58 2.96 -17.88
CA PHE A 215 -13.93 1.73 -17.18
C PHE A 215 -15.17 1.06 -17.78
N ASP A 216 -16.19 1.85 -18.14
CA ASP A 216 -17.43 1.36 -18.75
C ASP A 216 -17.22 0.80 -20.17
N ARG A 217 -16.09 1.12 -20.83
CA ARG A 217 -15.69 0.52 -22.14
C ARG A 217 -15.13 -0.90 -22.00
N LEU A 218 -14.69 -1.30 -20.81
CA LEU A 218 -14.10 -2.60 -20.57
C LEU A 218 -15.20 -3.66 -20.43
N ASP A 219 -14.92 -4.91 -20.85
CA ASP A 219 -15.96 -5.93 -21.05
C ASP A 219 -15.94 -7.06 -20.00
N LYS A 220 -14.82 -7.28 -19.29
CA LYS A 220 -14.75 -8.34 -18.28
C LYS A 220 -15.60 -7.99 -17.06
N SER A 221 -15.91 -9.00 -16.26
CA SER A 221 -16.72 -8.86 -15.06
C SER A 221 -16.17 -7.84 -14.08
N ILE A 222 -17.07 -7.12 -13.42
CA ILE A 222 -16.70 -6.25 -12.30
C ILE A 222 -16.51 -7.13 -11.07
N HIS A 223 -15.44 -6.90 -10.36
CA HIS A 223 -15.19 -7.39 -9.01
C HIS A 223 -15.75 -6.38 -8.02
N TYR A 224 -16.75 -6.78 -7.24
CA TYR A 224 -17.43 -5.90 -6.29
C TYR A 224 -16.70 -5.86 -4.96
N THR A 225 -15.55 -5.14 -4.94
CA THR A 225 -14.68 -5.02 -3.78
C THR A 225 -15.03 -3.79 -2.97
N TYR A 226 -15.19 -3.98 -1.66
CA TYR A 226 -15.44 -2.94 -0.68
C TYR A 226 -14.22 -2.81 0.23
N ALA A 227 -13.60 -1.65 0.22
CA ALA A 227 -12.58 -1.30 1.20
C ALA A 227 -13.25 -0.75 2.46
N TRP A 228 -12.66 -0.98 3.63
CA TRP A 228 -13.19 -0.42 4.88
C TRP A 228 -12.15 0.38 5.65
N LYS A 229 -12.66 1.27 6.48
CA LYS A 229 -11.95 1.95 7.56
C LYS A 229 -12.70 1.72 8.87
N TYR A 230 -11.98 1.38 9.94
CA TYR A 230 -12.58 1.33 11.27
C TYR A 230 -12.96 2.74 11.71
N GLU A 231 -14.12 2.90 12.37
CA GLU A 231 -14.48 4.18 12.99
C GLU A 231 -13.57 4.50 14.18
N ASP A 232 -13.20 3.46 14.97
CA ASP A 232 -12.21 3.53 16.02
C ASP A 232 -10.95 2.80 15.55
N GLU A 233 -9.88 3.53 15.27
CA GLU A 233 -8.60 2.95 14.83
C GLU A 233 -8.03 2.02 15.91
N PRO A 234 -7.58 0.79 15.53
CA PRO A 234 -6.93 -0.11 16.48
C PRO A 234 -5.61 0.47 16.99
N ALA A 235 -5.36 0.31 18.30
CA ALA A 235 -4.18 0.87 18.96
C ALA A 235 -2.89 0.08 18.65
N ASP A 236 -3.00 -1.21 18.32
CA ASP A 236 -1.89 -2.08 17.99
C ASP A 236 -2.33 -3.25 17.09
N ASP A 237 -1.35 -4.08 16.68
CA ASP A 237 -1.57 -5.23 15.78
C ASP A 237 -2.48 -6.30 16.39
N ILE A 238 -2.52 -6.42 17.72
CA ILE A 238 -3.36 -7.41 18.41
C ILE A 238 -4.81 -6.95 18.33
N GLU A 239 -5.08 -5.71 18.68
CA GLU A 239 -6.42 -5.12 18.57
C GLU A 239 -6.89 -5.08 17.11
N GLN A 240 -5.97 -4.81 16.16
CA GLN A 240 -6.28 -4.84 14.73
C GLN A 240 -6.77 -6.23 14.31
N LYS A 241 -6.09 -7.29 14.78
CA LYS A 241 -6.50 -8.66 14.47
C LYS A 241 -7.85 -9.00 15.10
N GLU A 242 -8.07 -8.66 16.38
CA GLU A 242 -9.33 -8.91 17.08
C GLU A 242 -10.49 -8.19 16.39
N LYS A 243 -10.37 -6.89 16.10
CA LYS A 243 -11.38 -6.13 15.36
C LYS A 243 -11.65 -6.71 13.97
N SER A 244 -10.61 -7.21 13.29
CA SER A 244 -10.76 -7.84 11.98
C SER A 244 -11.54 -9.16 12.06
N ASP A 245 -11.28 -9.98 13.07
CA ASP A 245 -11.99 -11.25 13.27
C ASP A 245 -13.48 -10.98 13.63
N ASP A 246 -13.75 -10.01 14.51
CA ASP A 246 -15.11 -9.58 14.89
C ASP A 246 -15.86 -8.98 13.68
N PHE A 247 -15.20 -8.14 12.90
CA PHE A 247 -15.80 -7.56 11.68
C PHE A 247 -16.10 -8.63 10.63
N LEU A 248 -15.22 -9.61 10.45
CA LEU A 248 -15.44 -10.73 9.53
C LEU A 248 -16.73 -11.49 9.91
N GLU A 249 -16.92 -11.81 11.20
CA GLU A 249 -18.12 -12.50 11.67
C GLU A 249 -19.38 -11.68 11.42
N ALA A 250 -19.36 -10.39 11.77
CA ALA A 250 -20.47 -9.48 11.53
C ALA A 250 -20.80 -9.37 10.03
N MET A 251 -19.82 -9.09 9.20
CA MET A 251 -19.97 -8.93 7.76
C MET A 251 -20.52 -10.19 7.11
N VAL A 252 -19.94 -11.37 7.39
CA VAL A 252 -20.42 -12.64 6.84
C VAL A 252 -21.88 -12.92 7.23
N SER A 253 -22.26 -12.66 8.48
CA SER A 253 -23.63 -12.86 8.96
C SER A 253 -24.63 -11.99 8.19
N GLN A 254 -24.30 -10.72 7.94
CA GLN A 254 -25.14 -9.78 7.18
C GLN A 254 -25.25 -10.18 5.69
N VAL A 255 -24.10 -10.51 5.07
CA VAL A 255 -24.04 -10.92 3.66
C VAL A 255 -24.86 -12.19 3.40
N MET A 256 -24.71 -13.21 4.28
CA MET A 256 -25.50 -14.45 4.18
C MET A 256 -26.99 -14.21 4.37
N ALA A 257 -27.37 -13.34 5.32
CA ALA A 257 -28.77 -13.00 5.57
C ALA A 257 -29.42 -12.25 4.39
N ALA A 258 -28.62 -11.50 3.62
CA ALA A 258 -29.04 -10.82 2.38
C ALA A 258 -29.05 -11.76 1.16
N GLY A 259 -28.58 -13.02 1.29
CA GLY A 259 -28.50 -13.98 0.20
C GLY A 259 -27.37 -13.72 -0.79
N ASN A 260 -26.36 -12.95 -0.41
CA ASN A 260 -25.14 -12.72 -1.17
C ASN A 260 -24.01 -13.64 -0.67
N GLU A 261 -22.85 -13.62 -1.32
CA GLU A 261 -21.70 -14.49 -1.03
C GLU A 261 -20.42 -13.66 -0.93
N VAL A 262 -19.58 -13.98 0.07
CA VAL A 262 -18.25 -13.37 0.23
C VAL A 262 -17.27 -14.20 -0.57
N GLU A 263 -16.63 -13.60 -1.56
CA GLU A 263 -15.61 -14.27 -2.41
C GLU A 263 -14.20 -14.11 -1.87
N ASP A 264 -13.89 -12.95 -1.26
CA ASP A 264 -12.61 -12.69 -0.60
C ASP A 264 -12.75 -11.80 0.62
N TYR A 265 -11.80 -11.96 1.57
CA TYR A 265 -11.62 -11.10 2.74
C TYR A 265 -10.14 -10.93 3.02
N THR A 266 -9.66 -9.71 2.98
CA THR A 266 -8.23 -9.39 3.12
C THR A 266 -8.05 -8.19 4.05
N PRO A 267 -7.84 -8.42 5.36
CA PRO A 267 -7.47 -7.35 6.28
C PRO A 267 -6.04 -6.88 6.01
N ARG A 268 -5.77 -5.62 6.29
CA ARG A 268 -4.49 -4.96 6.01
C ARG A 268 -3.29 -5.74 6.53
N TYR A 269 -3.35 -6.27 7.77
CA TYR A 269 -2.23 -7.00 8.37
C TYR A 269 -1.85 -8.30 7.64
N SER A 270 -2.74 -8.86 6.84
CA SER A 270 -2.51 -10.08 6.05
C SER A 270 -2.40 -9.85 4.56
N ASN A 271 -2.44 -8.60 4.10
CA ASN A 271 -2.35 -8.28 2.68
C ASN A 271 -0.88 -8.28 2.21
N PRO A 272 -0.45 -9.24 1.36
CA PRO A 272 0.93 -9.34 0.90
C PRO A 272 1.33 -8.18 -0.03
N ALA A 273 0.37 -7.49 -0.64
CA ALA A 273 0.65 -6.32 -1.47
C ALA A 273 1.07 -5.09 -0.64
N ILE A 274 0.79 -5.09 0.67
CA ILE A 274 1.14 -4.02 1.61
C ILE A 274 2.32 -4.45 2.50
N ASN A 275 2.29 -5.69 2.99
CA ASN A 275 3.22 -6.21 3.99
C ASN A 275 4.22 -7.16 3.32
N PHE A 276 5.51 -6.79 3.28
CA PHE A 276 6.61 -7.58 2.71
C PHE A 276 7.87 -7.54 3.57
#